data_d17a8a8f915dc375a41ae0ccfef32fda
#
_entry.id   d17a8a8f915dc375a41ae0ccfef32fda
#
_cell.length_a   1.000
_cell.length_b   1.000
_cell.length_c   1.000
_cell.angle_alpha   90.00
_cell.angle_beta   90.00
_cell.angle_gamma   90.00
#
_symmetry.space_group_name_H-M   'P 1'
#
loop_
_entity.id
_entity.type
_entity.pdbx_description
1 polymer ?
#
loop_
_entity_poly.entity_id
_entity_poly.type
_entity_poly.pdbx_seq_one_letter_code
_entity_poly.pdbx_strand_id
1 'polypeptide(L)'
;MIETVGPARFLAIYALAGLGSDLVVFALRKDDPSYRCLGASGSVVGIVMAAIVLDPATSIMLFFVPIPIPGPLFMIGYAVVSAFLVTRNRRGGISHEGHLGGAIVGLALTGVLAPRGLGPLIRWFAQLL
;
A
#
# COMPACT_ATOMS: atom_id res chain seq x y z
N MET A 1 2.18 -8.11 12.28
CA MET A 1 2.30 -6.64 12.23
C MET A 1 1.95 -5.95 13.56
N ILE A 2 0.78 -6.17 14.16
CA ILE A 2 0.39 -5.53 15.46
C ILE A 2 1.41 -5.84 16.55
N GLU A 3 1.88 -7.06 16.64
CA GLU A 3 2.91 -7.48 17.61
C GLU A 3 4.25 -6.74 17.43
N THR A 4 4.55 -6.33 16.20
CA THR A 4 5.81 -5.64 15.87
C THR A 4 5.77 -4.14 16.15
N VAL A 5 4.68 -3.48 15.78
CA VAL A 5 4.58 -2.01 15.89
C VAL A 5 3.68 -1.55 17.04
N GLY A 6 2.88 -2.44 17.59
CA GLY A 6 1.85 -2.14 18.60
C GLY A 6 0.55 -1.64 17.99
N PRO A 7 -0.57 -1.75 18.75
CA PRO A 7 -1.90 -1.43 18.24
C PRO A 7 -2.07 0.06 17.86
N ALA A 8 -1.50 0.96 18.62
CA ALA A 8 -1.64 2.40 18.35
C ALA A 8 -0.98 2.81 17.02
N ARG A 9 0.23 2.32 16.73
CA ARG A 9 0.92 2.61 15.47
C ARG A 9 0.24 1.91 14.29
N PHE A 10 -0.26 0.68 14.51
CA PHE A 10 -1.06 -0.03 13.51
C PHE A 10 -2.29 0.80 13.10
N LEU A 11 -3.06 1.30 14.08
CA LEU A 11 -4.25 2.12 13.82
C LEU A 11 -3.87 3.45 13.16
N ALA A 12 -2.77 4.07 13.58
CA ALA A 12 -2.28 5.29 12.94
C ALA A 12 -1.92 5.06 11.46
N ILE A 13 -1.18 4.00 11.14
CA ILE A 13 -0.84 3.65 9.75
C ILE A 13 -2.11 3.37 8.95
N TYR A 14 -3.06 2.58 9.50
CA TYR A 14 -4.32 2.28 8.85
C TYR A 14 -5.13 3.54 8.53
N ALA A 15 -5.36 4.40 9.52
CA ALA A 15 -6.17 5.60 9.36
C ALA A 15 -5.51 6.61 8.42
N LEU A 16 -4.22 6.87 8.60
CA LEU A 16 -3.50 7.85 7.79
C LEU A 16 -3.27 7.38 6.34
N ALA A 17 -3.08 6.07 6.12
CA ALA A 17 -3.03 5.52 4.77
C ALA A 17 -4.38 5.68 4.05
N GLY A 18 -5.49 5.52 4.77
CA GLY A 18 -6.83 5.79 4.25
C GLY A 18 -7.03 7.26 3.89
N LEU A 19 -6.70 8.17 4.81
CA LEU A 19 -6.76 9.60 4.54
C LEU A 19 -5.87 10.03 3.37
N GLY A 20 -4.65 9.47 3.29
CA GLY A 20 -3.75 9.73 2.17
C GLY A 20 -4.31 9.21 0.84
N SER A 21 -4.94 8.03 0.86
CA SER A 21 -5.68 7.49 -0.28
C SER A 21 -6.76 8.46 -0.75
N ASP A 22 -7.60 8.94 0.17
CA ASP A 22 -8.71 9.84 -0.13
C ASP A 22 -8.21 11.20 -0.66
N LEU A 23 -7.13 11.73 -0.08
CA LEU A 23 -6.51 12.97 -0.56
C LEU A 23 -5.99 12.85 -1.99
N VAL A 24 -5.36 11.73 -2.35
CA VAL A 24 -4.89 11.48 -3.73
C VAL A 24 -6.08 11.39 -4.69
N VAL A 25 -7.12 10.65 -4.32
CA VAL A 25 -8.35 10.58 -5.11
C VAL A 25 -8.96 11.96 -5.29
N PHE A 26 -9.12 12.72 -4.21
CA PHE A 26 -9.68 14.05 -4.27
C PHE A 26 -8.86 14.96 -5.19
N ALA A 27 -7.53 14.98 -5.04
CA ALA A 27 -6.67 15.82 -5.86
C ALA A 27 -6.77 15.51 -7.37
N LEU A 28 -6.93 14.23 -7.73
CA LEU A 28 -6.97 13.77 -9.11
C LEU A 28 -8.37 13.79 -9.73
N ARG A 29 -9.42 13.71 -8.92
CA ARG A 29 -10.82 13.49 -9.39
C ARG A 29 -11.82 14.53 -8.93
N LYS A 30 -11.41 15.58 -8.21
CA LYS A 30 -12.30 16.63 -7.67
C LYS A 30 -13.20 17.30 -8.74
N ASP A 31 -12.73 17.36 -9.98
CA ASP A 31 -13.43 17.99 -11.08
C ASP A 31 -14.31 17.00 -11.89
N ASP A 32 -14.36 15.73 -11.49
CA ASP A 32 -15.22 14.70 -12.11
C ASP A 32 -16.43 14.38 -11.21
N PRO A 33 -17.61 15.01 -11.44
CA PRO A 33 -18.77 14.79 -10.59
C PRO A 33 -19.37 13.37 -10.71
N SER A 34 -18.96 12.62 -11.73
CA SER A 34 -19.39 11.23 -11.92
C SER A 34 -18.52 10.23 -11.19
N TYR A 35 -17.33 10.63 -10.70
CA TYR A 35 -16.43 9.73 -10.01
C TYR A 35 -16.97 9.36 -8.63
N ARG A 36 -17.01 8.06 -8.38
CA ARG A 36 -17.43 7.49 -7.10
C ARG A 36 -16.33 6.58 -6.58
N CYS A 37 -15.88 6.84 -5.37
CA CYS A 37 -14.94 5.99 -4.67
C CYS A 37 -15.49 5.70 -3.27
N LEU A 38 -15.55 4.44 -2.90
CA LEU A 38 -16.04 3.99 -1.61
C LEU A 38 -15.18 2.81 -1.12
N GLY A 39 -14.78 2.87 0.13
CA GLY A 39 -14.15 1.74 0.81
C GLY A 39 -12.80 2.03 1.45
N ALA A 40 -12.50 1.28 2.50
CA ALA A 40 -11.25 1.35 3.24
C ALA A 40 -10.07 0.65 2.53
N SER A 41 -10.18 0.39 1.22
CA SER A 41 -9.18 -0.40 0.49
C SER A 41 -7.80 0.26 0.45
N GLY A 42 -7.72 1.60 0.43
CA GLY A 42 -6.46 2.33 0.54
C GLY A 42 -5.76 2.10 1.88
N SER A 43 -6.51 2.08 2.98
CA SER A 43 -5.99 1.71 4.30
C SER A 43 -5.45 0.28 4.32
N VAL A 44 -6.19 -0.66 3.73
CA VAL A 44 -5.78 -2.08 3.67
C VAL A 44 -4.50 -2.23 2.86
N VAL A 45 -4.41 -1.60 1.70
CA VAL A 45 -3.19 -1.61 0.87
C VAL A 45 -2.02 -1.01 1.64
N GLY A 46 -2.22 0.11 2.35
CA GLY A 46 -1.20 0.71 3.20
C GLY A 46 -0.67 -0.25 4.27
N ILE A 47 -1.55 -1.02 4.91
CA ILE A 47 -1.17 -2.05 5.88
C ILE A 47 -0.41 -3.22 5.22
N VAL A 48 -0.81 -3.63 4.03
CA VAL A 48 -0.08 -4.69 3.28
C VAL A 48 1.34 -4.24 2.98
N MET A 49 1.52 -3.00 2.50
CA MET A 49 2.85 -2.44 2.24
C MET A 49 3.69 -2.33 3.52
N ALA A 50 3.07 -1.89 4.62
CA ALA A 50 3.70 -1.84 5.92
C ALA A 50 4.15 -3.24 6.41
N ALA A 51 3.34 -4.25 6.24
CA ALA A 51 3.68 -5.63 6.62
C ALA A 51 4.90 -6.15 5.84
N ILE A 52 4.96 -5.89 4.53
CA ILE A 52 6.10 -6.26 3.68
C ILE A 52 7.39 -5.53 4.11
N VAL A 53 7.30 -4.25 4.47
CA VAL A 53 8.47 -3.49 4.98
C VAL A 53 9.01 -4.10 6.26
N LEU A 54 8.13 -4.50 7.16
CA LEU A 54 8.51 -5.06 8.47
C LEU A 54 9.08 -6.47 8.37
N ASP A 55 8.53 -7.26 7.45
CA ASP A 55 8.97 -8.63 7.17
C ASP A 55 9.00 -8.88 5.65
N PRO A 56 10.09 -8.53 4.96
CA PRO A 56 10.24 -8.72 3.53
C PRO A 56 10.30 -10.19 3.08
N ALA A 57 10.53 -11.12 4.01
CA ALA A 57 10.50 -12.56 3.72
C ALA A 57 9.06 -13.09 3.58
N THR A 58 8.06 -12.30 4.02
CA THR A 58 6.64 -12.64 3.84
C THR A 58 6.30 -12.80 2.36
N SER A 59 5.55 -13.84 2.04
CA SER A 59 4.97 -14.05 0.71
C SER A 59 3.49 -13.66 0.70
N ILE A 60 3.07 -13.02 -0.37
CA ILE A 60 1.68 -12.64 -0.61
C ILE A 60 1.06 -13.67 -1.57
N MET A 61 -0.08 -14.24 -1.17
CA MET A 61 -0.90 -15.07 -2.05
C MET A 61 -2.15 -14.29 -2.45
N LEU A 62 -2.41 -14.22 -3.74
CA LEU A 62 -3.67 -13.67 -4.25
C LEU A 62 -4.73 -14.77 -4.24
N PHE A 63 -5.96 -14.42 -3.85
CA PHE A 63 -7.05 -15.38 -3.63
C PHE A 63 -7.28 -16.33 -4.81
N PHE A 64 -7.15 -15.84 -6.04
CA PHE A 64 -7.35 -16.63 -7.26
C PHE A 64 -6.06 -17.21 -7.86
N VAL A 65 -4.90 -16.88 -7.30
CA VAL A 65 -3.59 -17.31 -7.78
C VAL A 65 -2.81 -17.85 -6.57
N PRO A 66 -2.89 -19.15 -6.29
CA PRO A 66 -2.26 -19.74 -5.12
C PRO A 66 -0.75 -19.93 -5.29
N ILE A 67 -0.08 -18.93 -5.87
CA ILE A 67 1.37 -18.89 -6.03
C ILE A 67 1.90 -17.85 -5.03
N PRO A 68 2.82 -18.24 -4.13
CA PRO A 68 3.43 -17.32 -3.18
C PRO A 68 4.35 -16.35 -3.92
N ILE A 69 4.00 -15.06 -3.91
CA ILE A 69 4.78 -13.98 -4.49
C ILE A 69 5.61 -13.36 -3.38
N PRO A 70 6.95 -13.27 -3.49
CA PRO A 70 7.77 -12.56 -2.51
C PRO A 70 7.26 -11.13 -2.28
N GLY A 71 7.14 -10.73 -0.99
CA GLY A 71 6.54 -9.45 -0.63
C GLY A 71 7.12 -8.24 -1.37
N PRO A 72 8.44 -8.04 -1.44
CA PRO A 72 9.03 -6.93 -2.19
C PRO A 72 8.73 -6.96 -3.69
N LEU A 73 8.67 -8.14 -4.30
CA LEU A 73 8.27 -8.28 -5.71
C LEU A 73 6.79 -7.92 -5.91
N PHE A 74 5.92 -8.37 -4.99
CA PHE A 74 4.53 -7.96 -4.98
C PHE A 74 4.38 -6.44 -4.85
N MET A 75 5.13 -5.80 -3.95
CA MET A 75 5.10 -4.34 -3.75
C MET A 75 5.45 -3.57 -5.03
N ILE A 76 6.52 -3.97 -5.71
CA ILE A 76 6.96 -3.35 -6.97
C ILE A 76 5.91 -3.57 -8.06
N GLY A 77 5.49 -4.82 -8.28
CA GLY A 77 4.49 -5.17 -9.28
C GLY A 77 3.16 -4.44 -9.05
N TYR A 78 2.72 -4.38 -7.80
CA TYR A 78 1.50 -3.66 -7.42
C TYR A 78 1.59 -2.16 -7.73
N ALA A 79 2.70 -1.51 -7.40
CA ALA A 79 2.92 -0.09 -7.68
C ALA A 79 2.93 0.19 -9.20
N VAL A 80 3.64 -0.62 -9.98
CA VAL A 80 3.72 -0.48 -11.44
C VAL A 80 2.34 -0.69 -12.08
N VAL A 81 1.62 -1.75 -11.73
CA VAL A 81 0.29 -2.05 -12.28
C VAL A 81 -0.71 -0.95 -11.88
N SER A 82 -0.71 -0.51 -10.61
CA SER A 82 -1.60 0.54 -10.15
C SER A 82 -1.32 1.87 -10.87
N ALA A 83 -0.07 2.27 -11.01
CA ALA A 83 0.31 3.47 -11.75
C ALA A 83 -0.12 3.41 -13.23
N PHE A 84 0.08 2.26 -13.88
CA PHE A 84 -0.36 2.05 -15.26
C PHE A 84 -1.90 2.15 -15.41
N LEU A 85 -2.65 1.58 -14.46
CA LEU A 85 -4.12 1.61 -14.50
C LEU A 85 -4.67 3.01 -14.21
N VAL A 86 -4.01 3.80 -13.39
CA VAL A 86 -4.33 5.24 -13.20
C VAL A 86 -4.27 5.99 -14.53
N THR A 87 -3.22 5.77 -15.34
CA THR A 87 -3.06 6.45 -16.64
C THR A 87 -4.10 6.04 -17.68
N ARG A 88 -4.67 4.84 -17.56
CA ARG A 88 -5.68 4.32 -18.49
C ARG A 88 -7.09 4.88 -18.24
N ASN A 89 -7.27 5.71 -17.23
CA ASN A 89 -8.55 6.39 -16.89
C ASN A 89 -9.78 5.47 -16.96
N ARG A 90 -9.65 4.23 -16.49
CA ARG A 90 -10.76 3.26 -16.54
C ARG A 90 -11.83 3.66 -15.52
N ARG A 91 -13.01 4.00 -16.01
CA ARG A 91 -14.22 4.15 -15.21
C ARG A 91 -14.66 2.76 -14.75
N GLY A 92 -14.38 2.39 -13.51
CA GLY A 92 -14.84 1.10 -12.98
C GLY A 92 -14.42 0.92 -11.53
N GLY A 93 -15.32 0.52 -10.69
CA GLY A 93 -15.38 0.12 -9.29
C GLY A 93 -14.13 0.07 -8.38
N ILE A 94 -12.92 0.09 -8.90
CA ILE A 94 -11.66 0.07 -8.13
C ILE A 94 -10.91 1.37 -8.34
N SER A 95 -10.67 2.12 -7.27
CA SER A 95 -9.84 3.32 -7.30
C SER A 95 -8.35 2.96 -7.24
N HIS A 96 -7.73 2.85 -8.41
CA HIS A 96 -6.28 2.60 -8.48
C HIS A 96 -5.47 3.78 -7.93
N GLU A 97 -5.98 5.01 -8.08
CA GLU A 97 -5.42 6.23 -7.49
C GLU A 97 -5.39 6.15 -5.97
N GLY A 98 -6.51 5.77 -5.37
CA GLY A 98 -6.61 5.59 -3.91
C GLY A 98 -5.71 4.47 -3.40
N HIS A 99 -5.64 3.36 -4.11
CA HIS A 99 -4.75 2.25 -3.77
C HIS A 99 -3.27 2.68 -3.81
N LEU A 100 -2.86 3.41 -4.86
CA LEU A 100 -1.49 3.91 -4.97
C LEU A 100 -1.18 4.92 -3.86
N GLY A 101 -2.12 5.83 -3.56
CA GLY A 101 -2.01 6.77 -2.45
C GLY A 101 -1.85 6.07 -1.11
N GLY A 102 -2.71 5.09 -0.82
CA GLY A 102 -2.63 4.28 0.40
C GLY A 102 -1.32 3.50 0.51
N ALA A 103 -0.84 2.92 -0.60
CA ALA A 103 0.44 2.22 -0.65
C ALA A 103 1.62 3.14 -0.30
N ILE A 104 1.71 4.31 -0.92
CA ILE A 104 2.78 5.30 -0.68
C ILE A 104 2.76 5.79 0.76
N VAL A 105 1.59 6.17 1.26
CA VAL A 105 1.46 6.70 2.62
C VAL A 105 1.74 5.60 3.66
N GLY A 106 1.23 4.38 3.45
CA GLY A 106 1.52 3.25 4.33
C GLY A 106 3.02 2.92 4.40
N LEU A 107 3.71 2.93 3.25
CA LEU A 107 5.16 2.75 3.16
C LEU A 107 5.92 3.85 3.92
N ALA A 108 5.59 5.12 3.65
CA ALA A 108 6.24 6.27 4.29
C ALA A 108 6.04 6.26 5.82
N LEU A 109 4.80 6.05 6.27
CA LEU A 109 4.48 6.00 7.70
C LEU A 109 5.18 4.84 8.41
N THR A 110 5.31 3.70 7.76
CA THR A 110 6.05 2.58 8.33
C THR A 110 7.52 2.94 8.51
N GLY A 111 8.11 3.64 7.54
CA GLY A 111 9.48 4.15 7.65
C GLY A 111 9.72 5.06 8.86
N VAL A 112 8.70 5.86 9.21
CA VAL A 112 8.80 6.83 10.34
C VAL A 112 8.36 6.22 11.66
N LEU A 113 7.26 5.46 11.68
CA LEU A 113 6.60 5.02 12.91
C LEU A 113 7.09 3.64 13.40
N ALA A 114 7.62 2.81 12.51
CA ALA A 114 8.09 1.49 12.91
C ALA A 114 9.46 1.56 13.62
N PRO A 115 9.70 0.74 14.66
CA PRO A 115 10.96 0.77 15.42
C PRO A 115 12.22 0.51 14.58
N ARG A 116 12.08 -0.21 13.48
CA ARG A 116 13.17 -0.54 12.55
C ARG A 116 13.12 0.25 11.24
N GLY A 117 12.11 1.13 11.09
CA GLY A 117 11.87 1.91 9.88
C GLY A 117 11.86 1.04 8.62
N LEU A 118 12.50 1.50 7.56
CA LEU A 118 12.70 0.76 6.31
C LEU A 118 13.87 -0.24 6.36
N GLY A 119 14.58 -0.34 7.48
CA GLY A 119 15.78 -1.17 7.61
C GLY A 119 15.63 -2.63 7.18
N PRO A 120 14.57 -3.36 7.54
CA PRO A 120 14.37 -4.75 7.10
C PRO A 120 14.30 -4.86 5.56
N LEU A 121 13.57 -3.97 4.91
CA LEU A 121 13.43 -3.95 3.45
C LEU A 121 14.75 -3.63 2.75
N ILE A 122 15.50 -2.63 3.25
CA ILE A 122 16.80 -2.25 2.71
C ILE A 122 17.78 -3.42 2.81
N ARG A 123 17.85 -4.10 3.97
CA ARG A 123 18.70 -5.28 4.15
C ARG A 123 18.32 -6.44 3.22
N TRP A 124 17.03 -6.65 3.00
CA TRP A 124 16.58 -7.68 2.08
C TRP A 124 17.09 -7.44 0.66
N PHE A 125 16.98 -6.20 0.15
CA PHE A 125 17.52 -5.85 -1.16
C PHE A 125 19.05 -5.93 -1.23
N ALA A 126 19.74 -5.51 -0.16
CA ALA A 126 21.21 -5.60 -0.10
C ALA A 126 21.76 -7.04 -0.13
N GLN A 127 20.95 -8.03 0.24
CA GLN A 127 21.33 -9.45 0.16
C GLN A 127 21.17 -10.05 -1.25
N LEU A 128 20.52 -9.34 -2.17
CA LEU A 128 20.36 -9.77 -3.57
C LEU A 128 21.48 -9.26 -4.48
N LEU A 129 22.30 -8.34 -3.98
CA LEU A 129 23.44 -7.74 -4.71
C LEU A 129 24.75 -8.39 -4.30
#